data_f4c4432fe1dd8c9f2d1ee363c132df3f
#
_entry.id   f4c4432fe1dd8c9f2d1ee363c132df3f
#
_cell.length_a   1.000
_cell.length_b   1.000
_cell.length_c   1.000
_cell.angle_alpha   90.00
_cell.angle_beta   90.00
_cell.angle_gamma   90.00
#
_symmetry.space_group_name_H-M   'P 1'
#
loop_
_entity.id
_entity.type
_entity.pdbx_description
1 polymer ?
#
loop_
_entity_poly.entity_id
_entity_poly.type
_entity_poly.pdbx_seq_one_letter_code
_entity_poly.pdbx_strand_id
1 'polypeptide(L)'
;YGIVLNHATLQIELWLMGQNAKVQQAYWKTLKKSKWNAHRTAMPQYAILEVVLLDELNFDRTEDMLLAIRTKALQTIAEINPLL
;
A
#
# COMPACT_ATOMS: atom_id res chain seq x y z
N TYR A 1 -4.83 7.01 -2.75
CA TYR A 1 -3.60 6.20 -2.73
C TYR A 1 -2.38 7.11 -2.64
N GLY A 2 -1.38 6.68 -1.91
CA GLY A 2 -0.10 7.36 -1.83
C GLY A 2 1.06 6.36 -1.93
N ILE A 3 2.17 6.81 -2.51
CA ILE A 3 3.41 6.03 -2.56
C ILE A 3 4.36 6.58 -1.52
N VAL A 4 4.85 5.73 -0.64
CA VAL A 4 5.64 6.12 0.53
C VAL A 4 6.95 5.36 0.55
N LEU A 5 8.05 6.08 0.81
CA LEU A 5 9.33 5.47 1.13
C LEU A 5 9.42 5.26 2.64
N ASN A 6 9.49 4.00 3.04
CA ASN A 6 9.69 3.65 4.44
C ASN A 6 11.19 3.68 4.75
N HIS A 7 11.66 4.69 5.45
CA HIS A 7 13.07 4.87 5.76
C HIS A 7 13.62 3.80 6.72
N ALA A 8 12.78 3.26 7.58
CA ALA A 8 13.22 2.27 8.56
C ALA A 8 13.54 0.92 7.89
N THR A 9 12.79 0.53 6.87
CA THR A 9 12.96 -0.74 6.16
C THR A 9 13.57 -0.57 4.78
N LEU A 10 13.71 0.66 4.29
CA LEU A 10 14.14 1.00 2.93
C LEU A 10 13.27 0.32 1.87
N GLN A 11 11.96 0.36 2.07
CA GLN A 11 10.96 -0.21 1.18
C GLN A 11 10.09 0.89 0.57
N ILE A 12 9.62 0.66 -0.65
CA ILE A 12 8.60 1.49 -1.29
C ILE A 12 7.25 0.82 -1.07
N GLU A 13 6.29 1.57 -0.53
CA GLU A 13 4.97 1.05 -0.17
C GLU A 13 3.86 1.83 -0.85
N LEU A 14 2.76 1.15 -1.16
CA LEU A 14 1.51 1.78 -1.57
C LEU A 14 0.59 1.83 -0.36
N TRP A 15 0.13 3.03 -0.02
CA TRP A 15 -0.79 3.25 1.09
C TRP A 15 -2.17 3.67 0.56
N LEU A 16 -3.22 3.02 1.06
CA LEU A 16 -4.58 3.47 0.88
C LEU A 16 -5.01 4.20 2.14
N MET A 17 -5.36 5.48 2.01
CA MET A 17 -5.74 6.35 3.10
C MET A 17 -7.15 6.89 2.89
N GLY A 18 -7.92 7.01 3.98
CA GLY A 18 -9.23 7.65 3.95
C GLY A 18 -9.12 9.16 4.14
N GLN A 19 -10.13 9.90 3.69
CA GLN A 19 -10.19 11.35 3.84
C GLN A 19 -10.39 11.78 5.30
N ASN A 20 -11.01 10.94 6.10
CA ASN A 20 -11.25 11.17 7.53
C ASN A 20 -11.41 9.83 8.26
N ALA A 21 -11.52 9.88 9.58
CA ALA A 21 -11.61 8.68 10.41
C ALA A 21 -12.81 7.79 10.07
N LYS A 22 -13.94 8.40 9.74
CA LYS A 22 -15.17 7.66 9.39
C LYS A 22 -14.97 6.85 8.10
N VAL A 23 -14.40 7.45 7.07
CA VAL A 23 -14.10 6.79 5.80
C VAL A 23 -13.05 5.71 6.01
N GLN A 24 -12.02 5.98 6.79
CA GLN A 24 -10.98 4.99 7.09
C GLN A 24 -11.57 3.76 7.77
N GLN A 25 -12.43 3.93 8.75
CA GLN A 25 -13.06 2.81 9.44
C GLN A 25 -13.97 1.99 8.53
N ALA A 26 -14.72 2.66 7.63
CA ALA A 26 -15.58 1.97 6.67
C ALA A 26 -14.73 1.09 5.72
N TYR A 27 -13.64 1.63 5.19
CA TYR A 27 -12.73 0.87 4.32
C TYR A 27 -12.01 -0.25 5.08
N TRP A 28 -11.63 0.01 6.33
CA TRP A 28 -11.01 -1.01 7.16
C TRP A 28 -11.93 -2.22 7.37
N LYS A 29 -13.20 -2.00 7.63
CA LYS A 29 -14.18 -3.08 7.77
C LYS A 29 -14.26 -3.95 6.51
N THR A 30 -14.16 -3.31 5.34
CA THR A 30 -14.17 -4.01 4.06
C THR A 30 -12.88 -4.78 3.81
N LEU A 31 -11.73 -4.19 4.16
CA LEU A 31 -10.41 -4.70 3.76
C LEU A 31 -9.69 -5.49 4.85
N LYS A 32 -10.18 -5.51 6.09
CA LYS A 32 -9.48 -6.19 7.20
C LYS A 32 -9.30 -7.69 6.97
N LYS A 33 -10.15 -8.31 6.18
CA LYS A 33 -10.05 -9.73 5.82
C LYS A 33 -9.34 -9.97 4.49
N SER A 34 -8.88 -8.92 3.83
CA SER A 34 -8.15 -9.05 2.57
C SER A 34 -6.77 -9.68 2.80
N LYS A 35 -6.16 -10.18 1.71
CA LYS A 35 -4.82 -10.79 1.78
C LYS A 35 -3.75 -9.83 2.32
N TRP A 36 -3.92 -8.52 2.14
CA TRP A 36 -2.96 -7.52 2.60
C TRP A 36 -3.02 -7.28 4.11
N ASN A 37 -4.20 -7.49 4.72
CA ASN A 37 -4.45 -7.23 6.13
C ASN A 37 -4.72 -8.48 6.97
N ALA A 38 -4.67 -9.67 6.36
CA ALA A 38 -5.02 -10.92 7.04
C ALA A 38 -4.19 -11.20 8.30
N HIS A 39 -2.95 -10.70 8.34
CA HIS A 39 -2.05 -10.85 9.48
C HIS A 39 -2.17 -9.74 10.53
N ARG A 40 -3.04 -8.74 10.28
CA ARG A 40 -3.18 -7.58 11.17
C ARG A 40 -4.40 -7.75 12.07
N THR A 41 -4.26 -7.38 13.34
CA THR A 41 -5.36 -7.40 14.31
C THR A 41 -6.02 -6.03 14.46
N ALA A 42 -5.36 -4.97 14.00
CA ALA A 42 -5.85 -3.60 14.08
C ALA A 42 -5.43 -2.81 12.85
N MET A 43 -6.18 -1.74 12.54
CA MET A 43 -5.87 -0.83 11.44
C MET A 43 -4.51 -0.16 11.66
N PRO A 44 -3.66 -0.06 10.62
CA PRO A 44 -2.44 0.73 10.71
C PRO A 44 -2.72 2.19 11.09
N GLN A 45 -1.73 2.85 11.72
CA GLN A 45 -1.93 4.17 12.30
C GLN A 45 -2.29 5.25 11.26
N TYR A 46 -1.64 5.22 10.10
CA TYR A 46 -1.75 6.28 9.09
C TYR A 46 -2.44 5.86 7.80
N ALA A 47 -2.76 4.59 7.66
CA ALA A 47 -3.33 4.07 6.41
C ALA A 47 -4.31 2.93 6.72
N ILE A 48 -5.22 2.68 5.79
CA ILE A 48 -6.10 1.52 5.85
C ILE A 48 -5.35 0.28 5.40
N LEU A 49 -4.46 0.45 4.43
CA LEU A 49 -3.74 -0.61 3.77
C LEU A 49 -2.33 -0.13 3.44
N GLU A 50 -1.35 -0.95 3.73
CA GLU A 50 0.05 -0.70 3.38
C GLU A 50 0.57 -1.92 2.62
N VAL A 51 0.90 -1.74 1.33
CA VAL A 51 1.37 -2.82 0.46
C VAL A 51 2.80 -2.53 0.04
N VAL A 52 3.72 -3.46 0.29
CA VAL A 52 5.09 -3.34 -0.18
C VAL A 52 5.13 -3.51 -1.68
N LEU A 53 5.57 -2.46 -2.39
CA LEU A 53 5.74 -2.49 -3.85
C LEU A 53 7.14 -2.94 -4.24
N LEU A 54 8.14 -2.52 -3.46
CA LEU A 54 9.53 -2.82 -3.73
C LEU A 54 10.27 -2.90 -2.39
N ASP A 55 10.87 -4.04 -2.11
CA ASP A 55 11.57 -4.31 -0.85
C ASP A 55 13.09 -4.25 -1.01
N GLU A 56 13.59 -4.05 -2.22
CA GLU A 56 15.01 -3.94 -2.51
C GLU A 56 15.25 -2.76 -3.45
N LEU A 57 15.94 -1.73 -2.96
CA LEU A 57 16.20 -0.52 -3.70
C LEU A 57 17.56 -0.61 -4.38
N ASN A 58 17.60 -0.37 -5.70
CA ASN A 58 18.82 -0.32 -6.49
C ASN A 58 18.92 1.02 -7.19
N PHE A 59 19.69 1.95 -6.61
CA PHE A 59 19.83 3.30 -7.13
C PHE A 59 20.68 3.40 -8.39
N ASP A 60 21.41 2.33 -8.77
CA ASP A 60 22.15 2.25 -10.03
C ASP A 60 21.22 1.98 -11.22
N ARG A 61 19.99 1.52 -10.98
CA ARG A 61 19.01 1.17 -12.01
C ARG A 61 17.68 1.90 -11.75
N THR A 62 17.75 3.20 -11.62
CA THR A 62 16.62 4.05 -11.22
C THR A 62 15.42 3.91 -12.16
N GLU A 63 15.65 3.88 -13.50
CA GLU A 63 14.55 3.77 -14.46
C GLU A 63 13.82 2.44 -14.33
N ASP A 64 14.56 1.34 -14.20
CA ASP A 64 13.97 0.01 -13.99
C ASP A 64 13.19 -0.05 -12.68
N MET A 65 13.73 0.56 -11.63
CA MET A 65 13.09 0.63 -10.32
C MET A 65 11.77 1.41 -10.38
N LEU A 66 11.77 2.58 -11.04
CA LEU A 66 10.55 3.40 -11.19
C LEU A 66 9.49 2.67 -12.00
N LEU A 67 9.88 1.98 -13.08
CA LEU A 67 8.95 1.20 -13.87
C LEU A 67 8.35 0.04 -13.06
N ALA A 68 9.15 -0.64 -12.27
CA ALA A 68 8.68 -1.72 -11.40
C ALA A 68 7.68 -1.21 -10.35
N ILE A 69 7.96 -0.06 -9.72
CA ILE A 69 7.07 0.57 -8.76
C ILE A 69 5.73 0.91 -9.41
N ARG A 70 5.77 1.55 -10.58
CA ARG A 70 4.55 1.94 -11.31
C ARG A 70 3.71 0.73 -11.68
N THR A 71 4.33 -0.29 -12.26
CA THR A 71 3.63 -1.50 -12.69
C THR A 71 2.97 -2.19 -11.49
N LYS A 72 3.71 -2.37 -10.41
CA LYS A 72 3.19 -3.02 -9.20
C LYS A 72 2.09 -2.21 -8.55
N ALA A 73 2.23 -0.88 -8.50
CA ALA A 73 1.21 0.00 -7.94
C ALA A 73 -0.10 -0.10 -8.73
N LEU A 74 -0.03 -0.02 -10.07
CA LEU A 74 -1.22 -0.12 -10.91
C LEU A 74 -1.90 -1.48 -10.80
N GLN A 75 -1.13 -2.56 -10.74
CA GLN A 75 -1.68 -3.90 -10.54
C GLN A 75 -2.38 -4.01 -9.19
N THR A 76 -1.76 -3.50 -8.13
CA THR A 76 -2.30 -3.55 -6.77
C THR A 76 -3.60 -2.73 -6.66
N ILE A 77 -3.62 -1.53 -7.24
CA ILE A 77 -4.82 -0.68 -7.27
C ILE A 77 -5.94 -1.39 -8.02
N ALA A 78 -5.65 -2.05 -9.13
CA ALA A 78 -6.64 -2.80 -9.90
C ALA A 78 -7.23 -3.97 -9.09
N GLU A 79 -6.48 -4.55 -8.17
CA GLU A 79 -6.97 -5.60 -7.27
C GLU A 79 -7.79 -5.02 -6.11
N ILE A 80 -7.43 -3.85 -5.60
CA ILE A 80 -8.06 -3.23 -4.43
C ILE A 80 -9.38 -2.56 -4.80
N ASN A 81 -9.43 -1.80 -5.88
CA ASN A 81 -10.60 -0.99 -6.24
C ASN A 81 -11.91 -1.78 -6.30
N PRO A 82 -11.96 -3.00 -6.86
CA PRO A 82 -13.20 -3.79 -6.87
C PRO A 82 -13.71 -4.17 -5.48
N LEU A 83 -12.87 -4.09 -4.46
CA LEU A 83 -13.23 -4.41 -3.08
C LEU A 83 -13.83 -3.20 -2.34
N LEU A 84 -13.64 -2.00 -2.86
CA LEU A 84 -14.18 -0.77 -2.30
C LEU A 84 -15.57 -0.50 -2.89
#